data_df47f03060c4e60c7149c3e05690083e
#
_entry.id   df47f03060c4e60c7149c3e05690083e
#
_cell.length_a   1.000
_cell.length_b   1.000
_cell.length_c   1.000
_cell.angle_alpha   90.00
_cell.angle_beta   90.00
_cell.angle_gamma   90.00
#
_symmetry.space_group_name_H-M   'P 1'
#
loop_
_entity.id
_entity.type
_entity.pdbx_description
1 polymer ?
#
loop_
_entity_poly.entity_id
_entity_poly.type
_entity_poly.pdbx_seq_one_letter_code
_entity_poly.pdbx_strand_id
1 'polypeptide(L)'
;MQTAEVATSHGPVNPWVALAYLVSGVFFILALRGLSSPATSRTGNRFGMIGMLIAVVTTLVTHVPTSDLSDYEVISVFGLGEILIAIAIGAIIGLVIARRIAMTAMPELVAAFHSLVGLAAVLVGWAAYLNPGAFNLITANGGIGAVSKVEMGLGIAIGAITFSGSVIAFAKLSGRMSGSPILLPARHVINLGTLAAIVVLTALFAMAGPAETMPLIIGLTVLAFLIGFLLIIPIGGADMPVVVSMLNSYSGWAAAAMGFTLGNTAMIITGALVGSSGAILSYIMCRAMNRSFISVIAGGFGADDSAGGGEAKEQRPYKQGSAADAAFMLEQAEKVIIIPGYGMAVAQAQHALREMADMLEEKGVEVKYAIHPVAGRMPGHMNVLLAEAQVPYENVLELEDINSEFAQADVAFIIGANDVV
;
A
#
# COMPACT_ATOMS: atom_id res chain seq x y z
N MET A 1 -28.88 35.64 17.83
CA MET A 1 -27.67 34.98 17.32
C MET A 1 -27.49 33.71 18.16
N GLN A 2 -28.14 32.61 17.75
CA GLN A 2 -27.96 31.31 18.38
C GLN A 2 -26.67 30.72 17.77
N THR A 3 -25.67 30.54 18.61
CA THR A 3 -24.49 29.75 18.28
C THR A 3 -24.96 28.33 17.99
N ALA A 4 -24.89 27.94 16.72
CA ALA A 4 -25.08 26.55 16.33
C ALA A 4 -23.99 25.71 17.04
N GLU A 5 -24.36 25.05 18.12
CA GLU A 5 -23.59 23.97 18.68
C GLU A 5 -23.42 22.93 17.56
N VAL A 6 -22.20 22.82 17.05
CA VAL A 6 -21.80 21.72 16.19
C VAL A 6 -21.91 20.48 17.06
N ALA A 7 -23.06 19.83 17.02
CA ALA A 7 -23.26 18.53 17.67
C ALA A 7 -22.22 17.58 17.09
N THR A 8 -21.22 17.26 17.90
CA THR A 8 -20.31 16.14 17.61
C THR A 8 -21.16 14.90 17.51
N SER A 9 -21.17 14.27 16.34
CA SER A 9 -22.04 13.14 15.98
C SER A 9 -21.76 11.85 16.74
N HIS A 10 -20.82 11.88 17.68
CA HIS A 10 -20.45 10.73 18.50
C HIS A 10 -20.81 11.03 19.97
N GLY A 11 -21.58 10.14 20.59
CA GLY A 11 -21.88 10.18 22.03
C GLY A 11 -20.59 10.14 22.88
N PRO A 12 -20.67 10.37 24.21
CA PRO A 12 -19.50 10.41 25.07
C PRO A 12 -18.74 9.09 24.98
N VAL A 13 -17.53 9.14 24.44
CA VAL A 13 -16.65 7.97 24.32
C VAL A 13 -16.26 7.50 25.72
N ASN A 14 -16.47 6.22 26.02
CA ASN A 14 -16.02 5.64 27.28
C ASN A 14 -14.48 5.83 27.40
N PRO A 15 -13.99 6.48 28.48
CA PRO A 15 -12.57 6.78 28.66
C PRO A 15 -11.65 5.55 28.56
N TRP A 16 -12.13 4.38 28.99
CA TRP A 16 -11.38 3.13 28.93
C TRP A 16 -11.24 2.59 27.51
N VAL A 17 -12.26 2.79 26.68
CA VAL A 17 -12.23 2.43 25.25
C VAL A 17 -11.26 3.36 24.52
N ALA A 18 -11.31 4.67 24.79
CA ALA A 18 -10.37 5.62 24.22
C ALA A 18 -8.92 5.30 24.62
N LEU A 19 -8.70 4.92 25.89
CA LEU A 19 -7.38 4.52 26.36
C LEU A 19 -6.90 3.24 25.66
N ALA A 20 -7.75 2.23 25.50
CA ALA A 20 -7.41 0.98 24.81
C ALA A 20 -7.01 1.24 23.35
N TYR A 21 -7.75 2.07 22.63
CA TYR A 21 -7.40 2.47 21.25
C TYR A 21 -6.13 3.31 21.20
N LEU A 22 -5.89 4.19 22.17
CA LEU A 22 -4.63 4.93 22.25
C LEU A 22 -3.45 3.98 22.46
N VAL A 23 -3.56 3.04 23.37
CA VAL A 23 -2.51 2.01 23.60
C VAL A 23 -2.26 1.20 22.33
N SER A 24 -3.31 0.77 21.64
CA SER A 24 -3.19 0.10 20.34
C SER A 24 -2.45 0.97 19.32
N GLY A 25 -2.77 2.27 19.22
CA GLY A 25 -2.08 3.22 18.36
C GLY A 25 -0.59 3.35 18.68
N VAL A 26 -0.23 3.41 19.96
CA VAL A 26 1.18 3.41 20.39
C VAL A 26 1.91 2.15 19.94
N PHE A 27 1.28 0.98 20.07
CA PHE A 27 1.86 -0.28 19.58
C PHE A 27 2.06 -0.28 18.06
N PHE A 28 1.15 0.33 17.28
CA PHE A 28 1.33 0.47 15.84
C PHE A 28 2.49 1.40 15.48
N ILE A 29 2.68 2.52 16.20
CA ILE A 29 3.85 3.39 16.02
C ILE A 29 5.14 2.63 16.33
N LEU A 30 5.18 1.89 17.44
CA LEU A 30 6.33 1.08 17.82
C LEU A 30 6.58 -0.05 16.81
N ALA A 31 5.54 -0.61 16.21
CA ALA A 31 5.65 -1.60 15.14
C ALA A 31 6.35 -1.01 13.91
N LEU A 32 5.91 0.15 13.42
CA LEU A 32 6.54 0.84 12.28
C LEU A 32 8.02 1.15 12.58
N ARG A 33 8.31 1.68 13.77
CA ARG A 33 9.68 1.93 14.20
C ARG A 33 10.51 0.65 14.27
N GLY A 34 9.95 -0.45 14.80
CA GLY A 34 10.63 -1.74 14.87
C GLY A 34 10.88 -2.37 13.51
N LEU A 35 9.99 -2.16 12.54
CA LEU A 35 10.11 -2.67 11.18
C LEU A 35 11.12 -1.89 10.31
N SER A 36 11.59 -0.72 10.77
CA SER A 36 12.56 0.09 10.02
C SER A 36 13.98 -0.50 9.99
N SER A 37 14.27 -1.52 10.81
CA SER A 37 15.57 -2.19 10.82
C SER A 37 15.40 -3.71 10.89
N PRO A 38 16.17 -4.48 10.11
CA PRO A 38 16.13 -5.95 10.13
C PRO A 38 16.37 -6.54 11.53
N ALA A 39 17.25 -5.95 12.33
CA ALA A 39 17.56 -6.40 13.68
C ALA A 39 16.37 -6.32 14.63
N THR A 40 15.48 -5.33 14.44
CA THR A 40 14.31 -5.08 15.30
C THR A 40 13.00 -5.54 14.69
N SER A 41 13.00 -5.99 13.43
CA SER A 41 11.79 -6.30 12.64
C SER A 41 10.87 -7.33 13.32
N ARG A 42 11.42 -8.38 13.93
CA ARG A 42 10.64 -9.39 14.67
C ARG A 42 9.92 -8.80 15.87
N THR A 43 10.56 -7.87 16.57
CA THR A 43 9.96 -7.17 17.73
C THR A 43 8.88 -6.19 17.25
N GLY A 44 9.15 -5.46 16.16
CA GLY A 44 8.17 -4.59 15.52
C GLY A 44 6.91 -5.35 15.09
N ASN A 45 7.07 -6.50 14.46
CA ASN A 45 5.94 -7.35 14.07
C ASN A 45 5.12 -7.82 15.28
N ARG A 46 5.76 -8.18 16.41
CA ARG A 46 5.05 -8.53 17.65
C ARG A 46 4.25 -7.35 18.19
N PHE A 47 4.79 -6.14 18.16
CA PHE A 47 4.06 -4.94 18.56
C PHE A 47 2.83 -4.70 17.66
N GLY A 48 2.96 -4.88 16.35
CA GLY A 48 1.83 -4.79 15.43
C GLY A 48 0.73 -5.80 15.74
N MET A 49 1.10 -7.06 16.00
CA MET A 49 0.13 -8.10 16.39
C MET A 49 -0.58 -7.77 17.71
N ILE A 50 0.15 -7.29 18.72
CA ILE A 50 -0.44 -6.90 20.02
C ILE A 50 -1.38 -5.72 19.83
N GLY A 51 -0.96 -4.68 19.10
CA GLY A 51 -1.80 -3.51 18.81
C GLY A 51 -3.08 -3.90 18.09
N MET A 52 -3.01 -4.76 17.08
CA MET A 52 -4.18 -5.27 16.37
C MET A 52 -5.11 -6.08 17.28
N LEU A 53 -4.55 -6.97 18.11
CA LEU A 53 -5.33 -7.74 19.06
C LEU A 53 -6.11 -6.84 20.03
N ILE A 54 -5.45 -5.82 20.59
CA ILE A 54 -6.11 -4.85 21.47
C ILE A 54 -7.24 -4.14 20.74
N ALA A 55 -6.99 -3.63 19.51
CA ALA A 55 -7.99 -2.91 18.72
C ALA A 55 -9.21 -3.80 18.41
N VAL A 56 -8.99 -5.03 17.93
CA VAL A 56 -10.06 -5.98 17.57
C VAL A 56 -10.88 -6.38 18.80
N VAL A 57 -10.21 -6.75 19.91
CA VAL A 57 -10.91 -7.12 21.13
C VAL A 57 -11.71 -5.94 21.69
N THR A 58 -11.14 -4.75 21.72
CA THR A 58 -11.84 -3.53 22.17
C THR A 58 -13.09 -3.30 21.32
N THR A 59 -12.95 -3.35 19.98
CA THR A 59 -14.09 -3.16 19.08
C THR A 59 -15.17 -4.23 19.28
N LEU A 60 -14.79 -5.50 19.40
CA LEU A 60 -15.75 -6.60 19.61
C LEU A 60 -16.49 -6.47 20.94
N VAL A 61 -15.81 -6.04 22.00
CA VAL A 61 -16.43 -5.89 23.33
C VAL A 61 -17.34 -4.66 23.38
N THR A 62 -16.99 -3.59 22.68
CA THR A 62 -17.75 -2.32 22.72
C THR A 62 -18.91 -2.28 21.73
N HIS A 63 -18.88 -3.08 20.68
CA HIS A 63 -19.90 -3.12 19.62
C HIS A 63 -20.47 -4.53 19.48
N VAL A 64 -20.81 -5.14 20.63
CA VAL A 64 -21.48 -6.44 20.62
C VAL A 64 -22.86 -6.27 19.97
N PRO A 65 -23.20 -7.09 18.95
CA PRO A 65 -24.53 -7.03 18.35
C PRO A 65 -25.60 -7.33 19.41
N THR A 66 -26.57 -6.43 19.55
CA THR A 66 -27.73 -6.59 20.43
C THR A 66 -28.98 -6.79 19.59
N SER A 67 -29.93 -7.55 20.13
CA SER A 67 -31.28 -7.72 19.59
C SER A 67 -32.30 -7.24 20.61
N ASP A 68 -33.26 -6.42 20.17
CA ASP A 68 -34.38 -6.00 21.01
C ASP A 68 -35.36 -7.14 21.18
N LEU A 69 -35.31 -7.76 22.33
CA LEU A 69 -36.36 -8.69 22.79
C LEU A 69 -37.06 -8.03 23.99
N SER A 70 -38.20 -7.37 23.71
CA SER A 70 -39.12 -6.80 24.69
C SER A 70 -38.44 -6.13 25.92
N ASP A 71 -38.14 -4.86 25.82
CA ASP A 71 -37.60 -3.97 26.88
C ASP A 71 -36.19 -4.27 27.41
N TYR A 72 -35.51 -5.31 26.89
CA TYR A 72 -34.13 -5.65 27.27
C TYR A 72 -33.24 -5.81 26.01
N GLU A 73 -32.10 -5.11 25.99
CA GLU A 73 -31.03 -5.37 25.01
C GLU A 73 -30.36 -6.72 25.37
N VAL A 74 -30.58 -7.73 24.54
CA VAL A 74 -29.92 -9.05 24.67
C VAL A 74 -28.85 -9.21 23.62
N ILE A 75 -27.71 -9.76 24.01
CA ILE A 75 -26.64 -10.07 23.04
C ILE A 75 -27.17 -10.97 21.92
N SER A 76 -27.08 -10.50 20.68
CA SER A 76 -27.44 -11.31 19.53
C SER A 76 -26.38 -12.39 19.28
N VAL A 77 -26.64 -13.59 19.79
CA VAL A 77 -25.76 -14.77 19.58
C VAL A 77 -25.59 -15.05 18.09
N PHE A 78 -26.63 -14.80 17.30
CA PHE A 78 -26.60 -14.98 15.85
C PHE A 78 -25.64 -13.97 15.17
N GLY A 79 -25.76 -12.67 15.46
CA GLY A 79 -24.85 -11.63 14.92
C GLY A 79 -23.40 -11.81 15.36
N LEU A 80 -23.17 -12.20 16.61
CA LEU A 80 -21.82 -12.52 17.08
C LEU A 80 -21.26 -13.75 16.36
N GLY A 81 -22.09 -14.77 16.11
CA GLY A 81 -21.73 -15.96 15.34
C GLY A 81 -21.29 -15.62 13.90
N GLU A 82 -22.04 -14.76 13.22
CA GLU A 82 -21.70 -14.28 11.87
C GLU A 82 -20.33 -13.58 11.83
N ILE A 83 -20.07 -12.69 12.79
CA ILE A 83 -18.77 -11.98 12.88
C ILE A 83 -17.63 -12.98 13.10
N LEU A 84 -17.76 -13.92 14.04
CA LEU A 84 -16.73 -14.91 14.34
C LEU A 84 -16.48 -15.85 13.16
N ILE A 85 -17.52 -16.26 12.43
CA ILE A 85 -17.38 -17.07 11.22
C ILE A 85 -16.65 -16.29 10.14
N ALA A 86 -16.99 -15.01 9.91
CA ALA A 86 -16.31 -14.16 8.93
C ALA A 86 -14.82 -13.99 9.27
N ILE A 87 -14.50 -13.74 10.55
CA ILE A 87 -13.11 -13.66 11.04
C ILE A 87 -12.39 -15.00 10.82
N ALA A 88 -13.00 -16.12 11.13
CA ALA A 88 -12.41 -17.44 10.98
C ALA A 88 -12.11 -17.76 9.50
N ILE A 89 -13.05 -17.48 8.60
CA ILE A 89 -12.85 -17.65 7.15
C ILE A 89 -11.66 -16.79 6.66
N GLY A 90 -11.64 -15.50 7.01
CA GLY A 90 -10.55 -14.60 6.64
C GLY A 90 -9.20 -15.05 7.21
N ALA A 91 -9.17 -15.48 8.47
CA ALA A 91 -7.96 -15.97 9.14
C ALA A 91 -7.42 -17.25 8.49
N ILE A 92 -8.29 -18.22 8.17
CA ILE A 92 -7.90 -19.47 7.51
C ILE A 92 -7.30 -19.18 6.12
N ILE A 93 -8.02 -18.40 5.31
CA ILE A 93 -7.55 -18.04 3.96
C ILE A 93 -6.21 -17.30 4.06
N GLY A 94 -6.12 -16.27 4.90
CA GLY A 94 -4.91 -15.49 5.09
C GLY A 94 -3.72 -16.32 5.58
N LEU A 95 -3.93 -17.22 6.54
CA LEU A 95 -2.88 -18.08 7.07
C LEU A 95 -2.38 -19.10 6.04
N VAL A 96 -3.28 -19.68 5.24
CA VAL A 96 -2.92 -20.63 4.18
C VAL A 96 -2.09 -19.92 3.11
N ILE A 97 -2.51 -18.74 2.68
CA ILE A 97 -1.79 -17.94 1.69
C ILE A 97 -0.41 -17.54 2.25
N ALA A 98 -0.36 -16.98 3.45
CA ALA A 98 0.89 -16.52 4.07
C ALA A 98 1.94 -17.63 4.24
N ARG A 99 1.52 -18.90 4.40
CA ARG A 99 2.43 -20.03 4.53
C ARG A 99 2.88 -20.63 3.19
N ARG A 100 2.18 -20.35 2.10
CA ARG A 100 2.42 -20.99 0.78
C ARG A 100 2.98 -20.03 -0.25
N ILE A 101 2.92 -18.74 -0.01
CA ILE A 101 3.36 -17.76 -0.99
C ILE A 101 4.89 -17.79 -1.14
N ALA A 102 5.37 -17.80 -2.37
CA ALA A 102 6.79 -17.64 -2.66
C ALA A 102 7.19 -16.15 -2.48
N MET A 103 8.41 -15.90 -2.03
CA MET A 103 8.92 -14.54 -1.82
C MET A 103 8.89 -13.71 -3.10
N THR A 104 9.12 -14.35 -4.25
CA THR A 104 9.05 -13.72 -5.57
C THR A 104 7.64 -13.23 -5.95
N ALA A 105 6.58 -13.82 -5.38
CA ALA A 105 5.18 -13.45 -5.61
C ALA A 105 4.63 -12.45 -4.55
N MET A 106 5.46 -11.95 -3.64
CA MET A 106 5.05 -10.96 -2.63
C MET A 106 4.44 -9.70 -3.22
N PRO A 107 4.95 -9.10 -4.32
CA PRO A 107 4.35 -7.90 -4.91
C PRO A 107 2.89 -8.11 -5.34
N GLU A 108 2.60 -9.28 -5.91
CA GLU A 108 1.25 -9.67 -6.34
C GLU A 108 0.32 -9.81 -5.13
N LEU A 109 0.79 -10.49 -4.08
CA LEU A 109 0.04 -10.68 -2.85
C LEU A 109 -0.29 -9.34 -2.18
N VAL A 110 0.67 -8.44 -2.09
CA VAL A 110 0.48 -7.10 -1.51
C VAL A 110 -0.57 -6.32 -2.29
N ALA A 111 -0.51 -6.34 -3.63
CA ALA A 111 -1.53 -5.71 -4.46
C ALA A 111 -2.92 -6.35 -4.26
N ALA A 112 -3.00 -7.68 -4.18
CA ALA A 112 -4.26 -8.39 -3.89
C ALA A 112 -4.85 -7.98 -2.52
N PHE A 113 -4.03 -7.88 -1.49
CA PHE A 113 -4.49 -7.44 -0.17
C PHE A 113 -5.00 -5.99 -0.16
N HIS A 114 -4.31 -5.07 -0.84
CA HIS A 114 -4.79 -3.70 -0.96
C HIS A 114 -6.15 -3.64 -1.67
N SER A 115 -6.41 -4.52 -2.65
CA SER A 115 -7.74 -4.59 -3.25
C SER A 115 -8.81 -4.98 -2.23
N LEU A 116 -8.56 -6.00 -1.40
CA LEU A 116 -9.51 -6.42 -0.37
C LEU A 116 -9.74 -5.35 0.70
N VAL A 117 -8.68 -4.64 1.11
CA VAL A 117 -8.80 -3.51 2.06
C VAL A 117 -9.62 -2.37 1.46
N GLY A 118 -9.38 -2.02 0.18
CA GLY A 118 -10.19 -1.03 -0.52
C GLY A 118 -11.66 -1.42 -0.61
N LEU A 119 -11.95 -2.69 -0.94
CA LEU A 119 -13.32 -3.20 -0.95
C LEU A 119 -13.96 -3.16 0.43
N ALA A 120 -13.23 -3.54 1.48
CA ALA A 120 -13.72 -3.47 2.86
C ALA A 120 -14.15 -2.04 3.23
N ALA A 121 -13.36 -1.02 2.87
CA ALA A 121 -13.73 0.38 3.10
C ALA A 121 -15.03 0.78 2.37
N VAL A 122 -15.21 0.34 1.12
CA VAL A 122 -16.46 0.56 0.38
C VAL A 122 -17.64 -0.11 1.08
N LEU A 123 -17.51 -1.39 1.47
CA LEU A 123 -18.59 -2.14 2.12
C LEU A 123 -18.95 -1.56 3.48
N VAL A 124 -17.96 -1.12 4.28
CA VAL A 124 -18.20 -0.45 5.56
C VAL A 124 -18.93 0.88 5.35
N GLY A 125 -18.50 1.68 4.37
CA GLY A 125 -19.20 2.92 4.04
C GLY A 125 -20.65 2.69 3.61
N TRP A 126 -20.91 1.67 2.79
CA TRP A 126 -22.27 1.27 2.42
C TRP A 126 -23.07 0.72 3.59
N ALA A 127 -22.47 -0.07 4.48
CA ALA A 127 -23.14 -0.55 5.69
C ALA A 127 -23.55 0.60 6.61
N ALA A 128 -22.66 1.59 6.79
CA ALA A 128 -22.96 2.80 7.56
C ALA A 128 -24.07 3.65 6.94
N TYR A 129 -24.11 3.73 5.60
CA TYR A 129 -25.17 4.43 4.87
C TYR A 129 -26.53 3.73 5.00
N LEU A 130 -26.56 2.38 4.87
CA LEU A 130 -27.80 1.60 4.91
C LEU A 130 -28.37 1.44 6.31
N ASN A 131 -27.52 1.47 7.32
CA ASN A 131 -27.92 1.36 8.73
C ASN A 131 -27.28 2.45 9.60
N PRO A 132 -27.60 3.74 9.38
CA PRO A 132 -26.95 4.84 10.10
C PRO A 132 -27.23 4.84 11.60
N GLY A 133 -28.31 4.22 12.05
CA GLY A 133 -28.65 4.10 13.46
C GLY A 133 -27.64 3.25 14.24
N ALA A 134 -27.16 2.16 13.65
CA ALA A 134 -26.16 1.28 14.27
C ALA A 134 -24.81 1.98 14.51
N PHE A 135 -24.54 3.04 13.75
CA PHE A 135 -23.27 3.79 13.81
C PHE A 135 -23.42 5.18 14.46
N ASN A 136 -24.58 5.47 15.09
CA ASN A 136 -24.89 6.75 15.71
C ASN A 136 -24.71 7.96 14.77
N LEU A 137 -25.03 7.79 13.48
CA LEU A 137 -24.89 8.84 12.47
C LEU A 137 -26.15 9.67 12.25
N ILE A 138 -27.25 9.31 12.93
CA ILE A 138 -28.54 9.96 12.79
C ILE A 138 -28.53 11.27 13.60
N THR A 139 -28.79 12.38 12.92
CA THR A 139 -28.97 13.70 13.53
C THR A 139 -30.39 13.88 14.07
N ALA A 140 -30.60 14.90 14.90
CA ALA A 140 -31.92 15.26 15.44
C ALA A 140 -33.01 15.46 14.34
N ASN A 141 -32.61 15.72 13.11
CA ASN A 141 -33.50 15.87 11.95
C ASN A 141 -33.83 14.54 11.24
N GLY A 142 -33.42 13.40 11.80
CA GLY A 142 -33.73 12.05 11.28
C GLY A 142 -32.88 11.62 10.05
N GLY A 143 -31.88 12.40 9.64
CA GLY A 143 -30.99 12.08 8.53
C GLY A 143 -29.52 11.96 8.96
N ILE A 144 -28.66 11.47 8.06
CA ILE A 144 -27.22 11.42 8.27
C ILE A 144 -26.64 12.85 8.23
N GLY A 145 -25.77 13.20 9.18
CA GLY A 145 -25.12 14.50 9.25
C GLY A 145 -24.28 14.80 8.00
N ALA A 146 -24.19 16.08 7.62
CA ALA A 146 -23.44 16.48 6.42
C ALA A 146 -21.95 16.11 6.52
N VAL A 147 -21.34 16.27 7.70
CA VAL A 147 -19.94 15.88 7.94
C VAL A 147 -19.76 14.37 7.74
N SER A 148 -20.61 13.55 8.36
CA SER A 148 -20.55 12.09 8.21
C SER A 148 -20.78 11.62 6.77
N LYS A 149 -21.61 12.34 5.99
CA LYS A 149 -21.77 12.08 4.55
C LYS A 149 -20.48 12.37 3.78
N VAL A 150 -19.76 13.45 4.09
CA VAL A 150 -18.47 13.76 3.47
C VAL A 150 -17.44 12.67 3.81
N GLU A 151 -17.30 12.33 5.08
CA GLU A 151 -16.38 11.29 5.56
C GLU A 151 -16.65 9.94 4.88
N MET A 152 -17.92 9.54 4.85
CA MET A 152 -18.38 8.31 4.19
C MET A 152 -18.13 8.37 2.68
N GLY A 153 -18.46 9.49 2.02
CA GLY A 153 -18.23 9.68 0.59
C GLY A 153 -16.74 9.60 0.22
N LEU A 154 -15.87 10.23 1.00
CA LEU A 154 -14.42 10.15 0.83
C LEU A 154 -13.90 8.72 1.06
N GLY A 155 -14.33 8.05 2.12
CA GLY A 155 -13.91 6.70 2.41
C GLY A 155 -14.33 5.70 1.33
N ILE A 156 -15.57 5.80 0.82
CA ILE A 156 -16.04 4.98 -0.30
C ILE A 156 -15.25 5.30 -1.57
N ALA A 157 -15.03 6.59 -1.88
CA ALA A 157 -14.32 6.98 -3.10
C ALA A 157 -12.87 6.47 -3.08
N ILE A 158 -12.11 6.73 -2.01
CA ILE A 158 -10.73 6.30 -1.89
C ILE A 158 -10.65 4.76 -1.84
N GLY A 159 -11.57 4.11 -1.12
CA GLY A 159 -11.66 2.65 -1.06
C GLY A 159 -11.93 2.01 -2.42
N ALA A 160 -12.85 2.56 -3.21
CA ALA A 160 -13.17 2.08 -4.56
C ALA A 160 -12.00 2.27 -5.55
N ILE A 161 -11.32 3.42 -5.49
CA ILE A 161 -10.09 3.69 -6.26
C ILE A 161 -9.02 2.66 -5.88
N THR A 162 -8.82 2.42 -4.58
CA THR A 162 -7.85 1.45 -4.08
C THR A 162 -8.16 0.04 -4.56
N PHE A 163 -9.42 -0.39 -4.48
CA PHE A 163 -9.84 -1.71 -4.95
C PHE A 163 -9.54 -1.90 -6.44
N SER A 164 -10.12 -1.06 -7.27
CA SER A 164 -10.04 -1.22 -8.72
C SER A 164 -8.62 -1.00 -9.25
N GLY A 165 -7.89 -0.03 -8.71
CA GLY A 165 -6.48 0.18 -9.03
C GLY A 165 -5.59 -1.00 -8.62
N SER A 166 -5.83 -1.59 -7.45
CA SER A 166 -5.06 -2.74 -6.96
C SER A 166 -5.36 -4.01 -7.76
N VAL A 167 -6.59 -4.20 -8.26
CA VAL A 167 -6.93 -5.31 -9.16
C VAL A 167 -6.11 -5.23 -10.45
N ILE A 168 -5.98 -4.04 -11.05
CA ILE A 168 -5.15 -3.86 -12.24
C ILE A 168 -3.66 -4.04 -11.92
N ALA A 169 -3.18 -3.48 -10.80
CA ALA A 169 -1.81 -3.68 -10.36
C ALA A 169 -1.50 -5.18 -10.17
N PHE A 170 -2.37 -5.92 -9.48
CA PHE A 170 -2.26 -7.37 -9.35
C PHE A 170 -2.22 -8.08 -10.72
N ALA A 171 -3.11 -7.74 -11.64
CA ALA A 171 -3.15 -8.36 -12.96
C ALA A 171 -1.88 -8.10 -13.78
N LYS A 172 -1.29 -6.91 -13.68
CA LYS A 172 -0.02 -6.57 -14.32
C LYS A 172 1.18 -7.26 -13.66
N LEU A 173 1.23 -7.28 -12.32
CA LEU A 173 2.32 -7.90 -11.57
C LEU A 173 2.34 -9.42 -11.77
N SER A 174 1.18 -10.07 -11.78
CA SER A 174 1.05 -11.52 -11.99
C SER A 174 1.17 -11.97 -13.45
N GLY A 175 1.47 -11.04 -14.37
CA GLY A 175 1.60 -11.36 -15.80
C GLY A 175 0.30 -11.72 -16.52
N ARG A 176 -0.87 -11.62 -15.83
CA ARG A 176 -2.19 -11.85 -16.45
C ARG A 176 -2.58 -10.73 -17.40
N MET A 177 -2.01 -9.55 -17.22
CA MET A 177 -2.15 -8.39 -18.08
C MET A 177 -0.76 -7.91 -18.50
N SER A 178 -0.63 -7.40 -19.73
CA SER A 178 0.64 -6.84 -20.19
C SER A 178 1.14 -5.73 -19.27
N GLY A 179 2.42 -5.76 -18.91
CA GLY A 179 3.09 -4.69 -18.15
C GLY A 179 3.27 -3.40 -18.95
N SER A 180 3.02 -3.39 -20.25
CA SER A 180 3.11 -2.19 -21.08
C SER A 180 2.01 -1.19 -20.74
N PRO A 181 2.28 0.14 -20.84
CA PRO A 181 1.27 1.18 -20.68
C PRO A 181 0.18 1.09 -21.74
N ILE A 182 -1.10 1.11 -21.34
CA ILE A 182 -2.23 1.21 -22.27
C ILE A 182 -2.74 2.64 -22.21
N LEU A 183 -2.44 3.41 -23.26
CA LEU A 183 -2.76 4.83 -23.32
C LEU A 183 -4.13 5.04 -23.97
N LEU A 184 -5.08 5.61 -23.23
CA LEU A 184 -6.38 6.02 -23.74
C LEU A 184 -6.28 7.42 -24.34
N PRO A 185 -6.98 7.71 -25.47
CA PRO A 185 -7.05 9.06 -26.02
C PRO A 185 -7.72 10.00 -24.99
N ALA A 186 -7.23 11.22 -24.89
CA ALA A 186 -7.72 12.24 -23.95
C ALA A 186 -7.76 11.81 -22.46
N ARG A 187 -6.91 10.85 -22.04
CA ARG A 187 -6.88 10.26 -20.69
C ARG A 187 -6.89 11.29 -19.56
N HIS A 188 -6.15 12.38 -19.71
CA HIS A 188 -6.06 13.42 -18.68
C HIS A 188 -7.38 14.17 -18.48
N VAL A 189 -8.08 14.46 -19.58
CA VAL A 189 -9.40 15.10 -19.52
C VAL A 189 -10.42 14.16 -18.89
N ILE A 190 -10.39 12.88 -19.26
CA ILE A 190 -11.26 11.85 -18.69
C ILE A 190 -11.01 11.70 -17.20
N ASN A 191 -9.75 11.54 -16.78
CA ASN A 191 -9.37 11.36 -15.37
C ASN A 191 -9.74 12.59 -14.54
N LEU A 192 -9.41 13.80 -15.03
CA LEU A 192 -9.72 15.04 -14.32
C LEU A 192 -11.23 15.29 -14.26
N GLY A 193 -11.94 15.01 -15.36
CA GLY A 193 -13.40 15.11 -15.40
C GLY A 193 -14.08 14.14 -14.44
N THR A 194 -13.62 12.89 -14.39
CA THR A 194 -14.16 11.88 -13.45
C THR A 194 -13.85 12.26 -12.00
N LEU A 195 -12.64 12.73 -11.71
CA LEU A 195 -12.28 13.21 -10.37
C LEU A 195 -13.15 14.41 -9.95
N ALA A 196 -13.32 15.38 -10.84
CA ALA A 196 -14.21 16.52 -10.59
C ALA A 196 -15.65 16.08 -10.34
N ALA A 197 -16.16 15.12 -11.12
CA ALA A 197 -17.48 14.56 -10.91
C ALA A 197 -17.62 13.87 -9.54
N ILE A 198 -16.62 13.12 -9.08
CA ILE A 198 -16.60 12.51 -7.75
C ILE A 198 -16.66 13.58 -6.65
N VAL A 199 -15.88 14.65 -6.77
CA VAL A 199 -15.89 15.77 -5.81
C VAL A 199 -17.28 16.44 -5.78
N VAL A 200 -17.85 16.72 -6.94
CA VAL A 200 -19.19 17.32 -7.05
C VAL A 200 -20.25 16.38 -6.47
N LEU A 201 -20.22 15.09 -6.78
CA LEU A 201 -21.16 14.12 -6.21
C LEU A 201 -21.03 14.01 -4.69
N THR A 202 -19.81 14.06 -4.16
CA THR A 202 -19.60 14.09 -2.69
C THR A 202 -20.21 15.33 -2.06
N ALA A 203 -20.02 16.50 -2.68
CA ALA A 203 -20.61 17.74 -2.21
C ALA A 203 -22.15 17.71 -2.29
N LEU A 204 -22.71 17.25 -3.40
CA LEU A 204 -24.17 17.08 -3.56
C LEU A 204 -24.72 16.08 -2.54
N PHE A 205 -24.03 14.95 -2.33
CA PHE A 205 -24.40 13.95 -1.34
C PHE A 205 -24.43 14.54 0.09
N ALA A 206 -23.46 15.40 0.44
CA ALA A 206 -23.42 16.07 1.72
C ALA A 206 -24.61 17.02 1.93
N MET A 207 -25.05 17.70 0.87
CA MET A 207 -26.13 18.69 0.89
C MET A 207 -27.53 18.08 0.69
N ALA A 208 -27.63 16.90 0.10
CA ALA A 208 -28.88 16.27 -0.30
C ALA A 208 -29.75 15.85 0.89
N GLY A 209 -31.08 15.93 0.70
CA GLY A 209 -32.06 15.38 1.63
C GLY A 209 -32.08 13.83 1.61
N PRO A 210 -32.72 13.18 2.60
CA PRO A 210 -32.68 11.72 2.74
C PRO A 210 -33.17 10.97 1.47
N ALA A 211 -34.14 11.50 0.74
CA ALA A 211 -34.71 10.84 -0.45
C ALA A 211 -33.77 10.85 -1.67
N GLU A 212 -32.82 11.79 -1.72
CA GLU A 212 -31.97 12.04 -2.89
C GLU A 212 -30.56 11.43 -2.74
N THR A 213 -30.20 10.94 -1.57
CA THR A 213 -28.84 10.48 -1.25
C THR A 213 -28.47 9.16 -1.95
N MET A 214 -29.42 8.24 -2.16
CA MET A 214 -29.15 6.92 -2.74
C MET A 214 -28.56 6.98 -4.17
N PRO A 215 -29.15 7.70 -5.14
CA PRO A 215 -28.56 7.78 -6.48
C PRO A 215 -27.19 8.47 -6.47
N LEU A 216 -26.95 9.43 -5.58
CA LEU A 216 -25.69 10.15 -5.47
C LEU A 216 -24.56 9.25 -4.98
N ILE A 217 -24.79 8.46 -3.93
CA ILE A 217 -23.78 7.53 -3.41
C ILE A 217 -23.50 6.37 -4.38
N ILE A 218 -24.51 5.87 -5.12
CA ILE A 218 -24.31 4.89 -6.20
C ILE A 218 -23.44 5.50 -7.30
N GLY A 219 -23.79 6.68 -7.80
CA GLY A 219 -23.02 7.38 -8.84
C GLY A 219 -21.57 7.62 -8.41
N LEU A 220 -21.36 8.10 -7.18
CA LEU A 220 -20.06 8.30 -6.59
C LEU A 220 -19.25 6.98 -6.55
N THR A 221 -19.85 5.90 -6.07
CA THR A 221 -19.20 4.59 -5.97
C THR A 221 -18.78 4.06 -7.34
N VAL A 222 -19.66 4.13 -8.33
CA VAL A 222 -19.39 3.66 -9.70
C VAL A 222 -18.27 4.47 -10.35
N LEU A 223 -18.32 5.81 -10.26
CA LEU A 223 -17.26 6.65 -10.81
C LEU A 223 -15.92 6.45 -10.09
N ALA A 224 -15.93 6.19 -8.78
CA ALA A 224 -14.72 5.91 -8.02
C ALA A 224 -14.09 4.57 -8.41
N PHE A 225 -14.87 3.53 -8.68
CA PHE A 225 -14.34 2.29 -9.26
C PHE A 225 -13.77 2.53 -10.68
N LEU A 226 -14.46 3.31 -11.49
CA LEU A 226 -14.02 3.61 -12.86
C LEU A 226 -12.67 4.35 -12.87
N ILE A 227 -12.52 5.39 -12.07
CA ILE A 227 -11.27 6.17 -12.06
C ILE A 227 -10.08 5.36 -11.54
N GLY A 228 -10.27 4.42 -10.62
CA GLY A 228 -9.21 3.54 -10.16
C GLY A 228 -8.64 2.66 -11.28
N PHE A 229 -9.49 2.12 -12.16
CA PHE A 229 -9.04 1.45 -13.38
C PHE A 229 -8.29 2.41 -14.31
N LEU A 230 -8.84 3.58 -14.58
CA LEU A 230 -8.28 4.56 -15.51
C LEU A 230 -6.92 5.10 -15.08
N LEU A 231 -6.66 5.20 -13.77
CA LEU A 231 -5.39 5.70 -13.25
C LEU A 231 -4.25 4.68 -13.40
N ILE A 232 -4.51 3.40 -13.21
CA ILE A 232 -3.46 2.37 -13.13
C ILE A 232 -3.20 1.69 -14.48
N ILE A 233 -4.18 1.61 -15.38
CA ILE A 233 -4.02 1.00 -16.71
C ILE A 233 -2.86 1.62 -17.51
N PRO A 234 -2.66 2.96 -17.55
CA PRO A 234 -1.60 3.57 -18.34
C PRO A 234 -0.20 3.51 -17.70
N ILE A 235 -0.07 2.98 -16.48
CA ILE A 235 1.21 2.93 -15.78
C ILE A 235 1.98 1.67 -16.19
N GLY A 236 3.25 1.82 -16.54
CA GLY A 236 4.13 0.72 -16.94
C GLY A 236 4.63 -0.14 -15.77
N GLY A 237 5.18 -1.31 -16.11
CA GLY A 237 5.71 -2.28 -15.13
C GLY A 237 6.87 -1.72 -14.29
N ALA A 238 7.71 -0.86 -14.87
CA ALA A 238 8.84 -0.22 -14.18
C ALA A 238 8.39 0.72 -13.04
N ASP A 239 7.23 1.37 -13.18
CA ASP A 239 6.68 2.28 -12.17
C ASP A 239 5.81 1.55 -11.11
N MET A 240 5.64 0.21 -11.22
CA MET A 240 4.78 -0.54 -10.31
C MET A 240 5.20 -0.47 -8.82
N PRO A 241 6.48 -0.42 -8.44
CA PRO A 241 6.86 -0.23 -7.03
C PRO A 241 6.26 1.03 -6.42
N VAL A 242 6.28 2.14 -7.16
CA VAL A 242 5.66 3.41 -6.73
C VAL A 242 4.14 3.26 -6.62
N VAL A 243 3.52 2.61 -7.61
CA VAL A 243 2.06 2.37 -7.63
C VAL A 243 1.61 1.55 -6.43
N VAL A 244 2.30 0.46 -6.12
CA VAL A 244 1.98 -0.39 -4.95
C VAL A 244 2.07 0.42 -3.66
N SER A 245 3.11 1.24 -3.51
CA SER A 245 3.26 2.13 -2.36
C SER A 245 2.15 3.19 -2.28
N MET A 246 1.72 3.75 -3.43
CA MET A 246 0.59 4.69 -3.48
C MET A 246 -0.74 4.03 -3.14
N LEU A 247 -0.99 2.81 -3.63
CA LEU A 247 -2.19 2.05 -3.28
C LEU A 247 -2.23 1.71 -1.78
N ASN A 248 -1.06 1.43 -1.17
CA ASN A 248 -0.94 1.32 0.28
C ASN A 248 -1.31 2.63 0.98
N SER A 249 -0.84 3.77 0.47
CA SER A 249 -1.22 5.09 0.99
C SER A 249 -2.73 5.32 0.89
N TYR A 250 -3.35 5.00 -0.25
CA TYR A 250 -4.81 5.15 -0.43
C TYR A 250 -5.59 4.23 0.51
N SER A 251 -5.14 3.00 0.73
CA SER A 251 -5.78 2.10 1.70
C SER A 251 -5.74 2.68 3.12
N GLY A 252 -4.62 3.32 3.51
CA GLY A 252 -4.49 4.04 4.77
C GLY A 252 -5.45 5.22 4.87
N TRP A 253 -5.54 6.07 3.85
CA TRP A 253 -6.47 7.20 3.82
C TRP A 253 -7.93 6.74 3.86
N ALA A 254 -8.29 5.65 3.17
CA ALA A 254 -9.63 5.05 3.23
C ALA A 254 -9.95 4.57 4.65
N ALA A 255 -9.02 3.89 5.31
CA ALA A 255 -9.17 3.45 6.70
C ALA A 255 -9.34 4.63 7.66
N ALA A 256 -8.58 5.73 7.48
CA ALA A 256 -8.74 6.93 8.29
C ALA A 256 -10.11 7.58 8.09
N ALA A 257 -10.58 7.72 6.85
CA ALA A 257 -11.90 8.26 6.54
C ALA A 257 -13.04 7.42 7.17
N MET A 258 -12.94 6.09 7.05
CA MET A 258 -13.89 5.19 7.73
C MET A 258 -13.76 5.28 9.26
N GLY A 259 -12.55 5.49 9.78
CA GLY A 259 -12.33 5.72 11.21
C GLY A 259 -13.06 6.96 11.72
N PHE A 260 -13.12 8.04 10.95
CA PHE A 260 -13.94 9.21 11.30
C PHE A 260 -15.43 8.87 11.27
N THR A 261 -15.91 8.25 10.21
CA THR A 261 -17.31 7.82 10.08
C THR A 261 -17.75 6.92 11.24
N LEU A 262 -16.89 6.00 11.68
CA LEU A 262 -17.19 5.04 12.75
C LEU A 262 -16.85 5.57 14.16
N GLY A 263 -16.25 6.75 14.30
CA GLY A 263 -15.73 7.24 15.59
C GLY A 263 -14.61 6.40 16.18
N ASN A 264 -13.88 5.65 15.34
CA ASN A 264 -12.84 4.72 15.78
C ASN A 264 -11.44 5.34 15.71
N THR A 265 -10.94 5.80 16.85
CA THR A 265 -9.64 6.48 16.97
C THR A 265 -8.46 5.59 16.52
N ALA A 266 -8.51 4.28 16.76
CA ALA A 266 -7.45 3.38 16.33
C ALA A 266 -7.37 3.31 14.80
N MET A 267 -8.49 3.29 14.09
CA MET A 267 -8.53 3.35 12.63
C MET A 267 -8.04 4.69 12.09
N ILE A 268 -8.38 5.80 12.75
CA ILE A 268 -7.88 7.13 12.35
C ILE A 268 -6.36 7.18 12.47
N ILE A 269 -5.80 6.79 13.61
CA ILE A 269 -4.36 6.83 13.86
C ILE A 269 -3.61 5.92 12.89
N THR A 270 -4.01 4.65 12.79
CA THR A 270 -3.36 3.68 11.90
C THR A 270 -3.50 4.05 10.44
N GLY A 271 -4.69 4.49 10.03
CA GLY A 271 -4.93 4.95 8.67
C GLY A 271 -4.08 6.15 8.30
N ALA A 272 -3.96 7.15 9.18
CA ALA A 272 -3.12 8.31 8.96
C ALA A 272 -1.62 7.94 8.89
N LEU A 273 -1.14 7.03 9.75
CA LEU A 273 0.24 6.55 9.74
C LEU A 273 0.57 5.81 8.43
N VAL A 274 -0.26 4.84 8.04
CA VAL A 274 -0.07 4.05 6.82
C VAL A 274 -0.21 4.94 5.58
N GLY A 275 -1.21 5.82 5.55
CA GLY A 275 -1.42 6.77 4.46
C GLY A 275 -0.22 7.69 4.26
N SER A 276 0.27 8.30 5.33
CA SER A 276 1.42 9.21 5.28
C SER A 276 2.72 8.49 4.92
N SER A 277 3.00 7.32 5.52
CA SER A 277 4.22 6.56 5.24
C SER A 277 4.27 6.08 3.79
N GLY A 278 3.14 5.59 3.23
CA GLY A 278 3.05 5.20 1.83
C GLY A 278 3.26 6.37 0.86
N ALA A 279 2.71 7.56 1.17
CA ALA A 279 2.89 8.75 0.35
C ALA A 279 4.35 9.23 0.37
N ILE A 280 4.99 9.26 1.55
CA ILE A 280 6.41 9.65 1.71
C ILE A 280 7.30 8.68 0.95
N LEU A 281 7.09 7.37 1.09
CA LEU A 281 7.85 6.35 0.39
C LEU A 281 7.71 6.48 -1.13
N SER A 282 6.50 6.69 -1.63
CA SER A 282 6.25 6.92 -3.06
C SER A 282 6.97 8.16 -3.58
N TYR A 283 6.97 9.25 -2.79
CA TYR A 283 7.70 10.47 -3.13
C TYR A 283 9.22 10.25 -3.22
N ILE A 284 9.80 9.54 -2.24
CA ILE A 284 11.23 9.21 -2.24
C ILE A 284 11.58 8.34 -3.45
N MET A 285 10.77 7.32 -3.76
CA MET A 285 10.98 6.47 -4.94
C MET A 285 10.88 7.26 -6.26
N CYS A 286 9.90 8.16 -6.39
CA CYS A 286 9.81 9.03 -7.57
C CYS A 286 11.06 9.89 -7.75
N ARG A 287 11.60 10.45 -6.66
CA ARG A 287 12.87 11.21 -6.71
C ARG A 287 14.05 10.32 -7.12
N ALA A 288 14.14 9.11 -6.59
CA ALA A 288 15.17 8.15 -6.97
C ALA A 288 15.12 7.76 -8.46
N MET A 289 13.91 7.72 -9.03
CA MET A 289 13.69 7.47 -10.47
C MET A 289 13.90 8.72 -11.35
N ASN A 290 14.20 9.87 -10.76
CA ASN A 290 14.23 11.18 -11.44
C ASN A 290 12.90 11.51 -12.15
N ARG A 291 11.76 11.14 -11.53
CA ARG A 291 10.42 11.37 -12.04
C ARG A 291 9.61 12.27 -11.12
N SER A 292 8.71 13.06 -11.71
CA SER A 292 7.76 13.85 -10.92
C SER A 292 6.74 12.96 -10.24
N PHE A 293 6.56 13.13 -8.93
CA PHE A 293 5.54 12.42 -8.13
C PHE A 293 4.11 12.61 -8.70
N ILE A 294 3.79 13.84 -9.12
CA ILE A 294 2.49 14.15 -9.72
C ILE A 294 2.31 13.42 -11.05
N SER A 295 3.37 13.30 -11.87
CA SER A 295 3.26 12.60 -13.16
C SER A 295 2.96 11.12 -12.99
N VAL A 296 3.53 10.47 -11.98
CA VAL A 296 3.28 9.05 -11.72
C VAL A 296 1.86 8.84 -11.18
N ILE A 297 1.40 9.65 -10.21
CA ILE A 297 0.05 9.54 -9.63
C ILE A 297 -1.04 9.82 -10.66
N ALA A 298 -0.85 10.83 -11.50
CA ALA A 298 -1.83 11.21 -12.51
C ALA A 298 -1.90 10.27 -13.72
N GLY A 299 -1.25 9.09 -13.63
CA GLY A 299 -1.29 8.07 -14.69
C GLY A 299 -0.40 8.40 -15.88
N GLY A 300 0.82 8.91 -15.62
CA GLY A 300 1.85 9.06 -16.64
C GLY A 300 1.81 10.37 -17.42
N PHE A 301 1.71 11.50 -16.74
CA PHE A 301 1.99 12.83 -17.36
C PHE A 301 3.42 12.96 -17.89
N GLY A 302 4.24 11.95 -17.87
CA GLY A 302 5.60 11.91 -18.39
C GLY A 302 5.86 10.78 -19.37
N ALA A 303 4.84 9.99 -19.74
CA ALA A 303 5.02 8.94 -20.75
C ALA A 303 5.24 9.50 -22.17
N ASP A 304 4.96 10.78 -22.40
CA ASP A 304 5.23 11.44 -23.66
C ASP A 304 6.73 11.78 -23.84
N ASP A 305 7.50 11.88 -22.75
CA ASP A 305 8.94 12.09 -22.81
C ASP A 305 9.75 10.83 -23.20
N SER A 306 9.15 9.64 -23.07
CA SER A 306 9.75 8.39 -23.53
C SER A 306 9.26 7.96 -24.93
N ALA A 307 8.19 8.59 -25.45
CA ALA A 307 7.68 8.41 -26.82
C ALA A 307 8.08 9.56 -27.76
N GLY A 308 8.49 10.70 -27.24
CA GLY A 308 9.12 11.78 -28.00
C GLY A 308 10.60 11.50 -28.11
N GLY A 309 11.02 11.10 -29.33
CA GLY A 309 12.39 10.97 -29.77
C GLY A 309 13.47 11.54 -28.85
N GLY A 310 13.79 10.82 -27.81
CA GLY A 310 15.08 10.96 -27.17
C GLY A 310 16.08 10.73 -28.27
N GLU A 311 16.97 11.71 -28.52
CA GLU A 311 18.22 11.49 -29.21
C GLU A 311 18.68 10.10 -28.78
N ALA A 312 18.93 9.24 -29.77
CA ALA A 312 19.46 7.92 -29.51
C ALA A 312 20.57 8.10 -28.51
N LYS A 313 20.39 7.66 -27.24
CA LYS A 313 21.48 7.75 -26.27
C LYS A 313 22.65 7.13 -26.96
N GLU A 314 23.70 7.93 -27.18
CA GLU A 314 24.93 7.43 -27.78
C GLU A 314 25.25 6.13 -27.09
N GLN A 315 25.09 5.01 -27.81
CA GLN A 315 25.47 3.73 -27.26
C GLN A 315 26.95 3.78 -27.00
N ARG A 316 27.31 3.99 -25.74
CA ARG A 316 28.71 3.92 -25.37
C ARG A 316 29.22 2.55 -25.77
N PRO A 317 30.39 2.48 -26.44
CA PRO A 317 30.94 1.21 -26.83
C PRO A 317 31.12 0.32 -25.60
N TYR A 318 30.46 -0.85 -25.61
CA TYR A 318 30.64 -1.87 -24.59
C TYR A 318 31.52 -2.98 -25.12
N LYS A 319 32.28 -3.61 -24.24
CA LYS A 319 33.09 -4.78 -24.55
C LYS A 319 32.30 -6.03 -24.15
N GLN A 320 32.03 -6.91 -25.11
CA GLN A 320 31.44 -8.20 -24.82
C GLN A 320 32.52 -9.09 -24.19
N GLY A 321 32.20 -9.69 -23.03
CA GLY A 321 33.04 -10.63 -22.29
C GLY A 321 32.35 -11.97 -22.08
N SER A 322 33.11 -12.98 -21.70
CA SER A 322 32.60 -14.28 -21.26
C SER A 322 32.44 -14.34 -19.74
N ALA A 323 31.74 -15.38 -19.25
CA ALA A 323 31.65 -15.64 -17.82
C ALA A 323 33.03 -15.86 -17.17
N ALA A 324 33.99 -16.43 -17.92
CA ALA A 324 35.37 -16.62 -17.44
C ALA A 324 36.12 -15.28 -17.28
N ASP A 325 35.89 -14.32 -18.20
CA ASP A 325 36.47 -12.98 -18.08
C ASP A 325 35.89 -12.25 -16.88
N ALA A 326 34.58 -12.39 -16.64
CA ALA A 326 33.92 -11.79 -15.46
C ALA A 326 34.45 -12.41 -14.16
N ALA A 327 34.58 -13.74 -14.10
CA ALA A 327 35.13 -14.44 -12.93
C ALA A 327 36.55 -13.97 -12.63
N PHE A 328 37.39 -13.85 -13.67
CA PHE A 328 38.77 -13.37 -13.51
C PHE A 328 38.81 -11.92 -12.95
N MET A 329 37.96 -11.03 -13.44
CA MET A 329 37.90 -9.64 -12.93
C MET A 329 37.45 -9.61 -11.48
N LEU A 330 36.44 -10.40 -11.12
CA LEU A 330 35.91 -10.47 -9.75
C LEU A 330 36.95 -11.05 -8.76
N GLU A 331 37.72 -12.06 -9.17
CA GLU A 331 38.78 -12.67 -8.33
C GLU A 331 39.99 -11.74 -8.09
N GLN A 332 40.24 -10.81 -9.00
CA GLN A 332 41.34 -9.85 -8.89
C GLN A 332 40.95 -8.52 -8.23
N ALA A 333 39.68 -8.34 -7.94
CA ALA A 333 39.15 -7.14 -7.30
C ALA A 333 39.44 -7.15 -5.79
N GLU A 334 39.73 -6.01 -5.19
CA GLU A 334 39.77 -5.84 -3.74
C GLU A 334 38.35 -5.57 -3.20
N LYS A 335 37.52 -4.83 -4.00
CA LYS A 335 36.16 -4.46 -3.63
C LYS A 335 35.18 -4.62 -4.78
N VAL A 336 34.10 -5.37 -4.55
CA VAL A 336 33.02 -5.62 -5.47
C VAL A 336 31.70 -5.08 -4.92
N ILE A 337 30.98 -4.28 -5.71
CA ILE A 337 29.61 -3.84 -5.38
C ILE A 337 28.64 -4.57 -6.30
N ILE A 338 27.72 -5.34 -5.73
CA ILE A 338 26.69 -6.08 -6.45
C ILE A 338 25.40 -5.26 -6.47
N ILE A 339 24.82 -5.05 -7.65
CA ILE A 339 23.60 -4.29 -7.85
C ILE A 339 22.51 -5.25 -8.38
N PRO A 340 21.70 -5.85 -7.48
CA PRO A 340 20.67 -6.78 -7.89
C PRO A 340 19.42 -6.06 -8.41
N GLY A 341 18.80 -6.64 -9.44
CA GLY A 341 17.55 -6.14 -10.01
C GLY A 341 16.49 -7.22 -10.18
N TYR A 342 15.38 -6.85 -10.79
CA TYR A 342 14.22 -7.73 -10.95
C TYR A 342 14.51 -9.03 -11.73
N GLY A 343 15.42 -8.99 -12.70
CA GLY A 343 15.83 -10.18 -13.45
C GLY A 343 16.42 -11.27 -12.55
N MET A 344 17.16 -10.91 -11.49
CA MET A 344 17.65 -11.85 -10.49
C MET A 344 16.46 -12.55 -9.77
N ALA A 345 15.41 -11.81 -9.43
CA ALA A 345 14.21 -12.36 -8.81
C ALA A 345 13.48 -13.35 -9.72
N VAL A 346 13.32 -12.99 -11.01
CA VAL A 346 12.67 -13.87 -12.01
C VAL A 346 13.44 -15.17 -12.22
N ALA A 347 14.77 -15.08 -12.26
CA ALA A 347 15.65 -16.23 -12.41
C ALA A 347 15.83 -17.03 -11.12
N GLN A 348 15.31 -16.54 -9.99
CA GLN A 348 15.54 -17.10 -8.64
C GLN A 348 17.05 -17.31 -8.35
N ALA A 349 17.87 -16.36 -8.81
CA ALA A 349 19.33 -16.46 -8.78
C ALA A 349 19.96 -15.96 -7.47
N GLN A 350 19.16 -15.53 -6.48
CA GLN A 350 19.65 -14.98 -5.21
C GLN A 350 20.55 -15.95 -4.44
N HIS A 351 20.27 -17.25 -4.51
CA HIS A 351 21.09 -18.27 -3.84
C HIS A 351 22.44 -18.47 -4.53
N ALA A 352 22.45 -18.56 -5.88
CA ALA A 352 23.69 -18.66 -6.65
C ALA A 352 24.55 -17.39 -6.51
N LEU A 353 23.90 -16.22 -6.44
CA LEU A 353 24.58 -14.96 -6.18
C LEU A 353 25.23 -14.93 -4.81
N ARG A 354 24.54 -15.45 -3.79
CA ARG A 354 25.10 -15.59 -2.45
C ARG A 354 26.32 -16.52 -2.42
N GLU A 355 26.21 -17.69 -3.05
CA GLU A 355 27.33 -18.65 -3.14
C GLU A 355 28.54 -18.03 -3.84
N MET A 356 28.33 -17.26 -4.92
CA MET A 356 29.39 -16.52 -5.58
C MET A 356 30.06 -15.49 -4.65
N ALA A 357 29.25 -14.74 -3.89
CA ALA A 357 29.76 -13.73 -2.93
C ALA A 357 30.58 -14.38 -1.83
N ASP A 358 30.11 -15.50 -1.25
CA ASP A 358 30.85 -16.26 -0.22
C ASP A 358 32.22 -16.74 -0.74
N MET A 359 32.29 -17.23 -1.98
CA MET A 359 33.55 -17.64 -2.59
C MET A 359 34.52 -16.46 -2.81
N LEU A 360 34.00 -15.25 -3.11
CA LEU A 360 34.82 -14.07 -3.24
C LEU A 360 35.33 -13.59 -1.87
N GLU A 361 34.47 -13.58 -0.85
CA GLU A 361 34.85 -13.24 0.53
C GLU A 361 35.91 -14.19 1.10
N GLU A 362 35.82 -15.51 0.80
CA GLU A 362 36.84 -16.50 1.16
C GLU A 362 38.21 -16.21 0.52
N LYS A 363 38.23 -15.55 -0.65
CA LYS A 363 39.45 -15.09 -1.34
C LYS A 363 39.94 -13.74 -0.86
N GLY A 364 39.23 -13.11 0.09
CA GLY A 364 39.60 -11.83 0.67
C GLY A 364 39.05 -10.61 -0.05
N VAL A 365 38.09 -10.78 -0.98
CA VAL A 365 37.42 -9.69 -1.68
C VAL A 365 36.32 -9.12 -0.78
N GLU A 366 36.25 -7.79 -0.62
CA GLU A 366 35.16 -7.13 0.06
C GLU A 366 33.92 -7.09 -0.84
N VAL A 367 32.82 -7.73 -0.44
CA VAL A 367 31.57 -7.78 -1.22
C VAL A 367 30.48 -6.99 -0.52
N LYS A 368 29.87 -6.03 -1.23
CA LYS A 368 28.70 -5.26 -0.76
C LYS A 368 27.57 -5.30 -1.79
N TYR A 369 26.35 -5.16 -1.28
CA TYR A 369 25.15 -5.12 -2.11
C TYR A 369 24.56 -3.71 -2.09
N ALA A 370 24.39 -3.11 -3.25
CA ALA A 370 23.79 -1.80 -3.42
C ALA A 370 22.33 -1.94 -3.88
N ILE A 371 21.40 -1.57 -3.04
CA ILE A 371 19.98 -1.69 -3.34
C ILE A 371 19.43 -0.37 -3.87
N HIS A 372 18.97 -0.40 -5.10
CA HIS A 372 18.25 0.73 -5.65
C HIS A 372 16.81 0.76 -5.12
N PRO A 373 16.27 1.93 -4.70
CA PRO A 373 14.95 2.03 -4.06
C PRO A 373 13.78 1.48 -4.89
N VAL A 374 13.92 1.43 -6.22
CA VAL A 374 12.89 0.93 -7.14
C VAL A 374 13.27 -0.40 -7.80
N ALA A 375 14.35 -1.03 -7.37
CA ALA A 375 14.72 -2.36 -7.88
C ALA A 375 13.64 -3.39 -7.52
N GLY A 376 13.11 -4.08 -8.52
CA GLY A 376 12.05 -5.05 -8.31
C GLY A 376 10.66 -4.57 -8.66
N ARG A 377 9.63 -5.11 -7.99
CA ARG A 377 8.20 -4.81 -8.23
C ARG A 377 7.45 -4.31 -6.98
N MET A 378 8.13 -4.19 -5.86
CA MET A 378 7.63 -3.57 -4.63
C MET A 378 8.80 -2.96 -3.86
N PRO A 379 8.55 -2.01 -2.95
CA PRO A 379 9.57 -1.50 -2.05
C PRO A 379 10.24 -2.63 -1.26
N GLY A 380 11.58 -2.61 -1.19
CA GLY A 380 12.33 -3.63 -0.47
C GLY A 380 12.35 -5.03 -1.10
N HIS A 381 11.94 -5.17 -2.37
CA HIS A 381 11.89 -6.49 -3.03
C HIS A 381 13.25 -7.20 -3.01
N MET A 382 14.32 -6.49 -3.33
CA MET A 382 15.67 -7.07 -3.31
C MET A 382 16.15 -7.41 -1.91
N ASN A 383 15.84 -6.56 -0.92
CA ASN A 383 16.17 -6.82 0.48
C ASN A 383 15.55 -8.14 0.99
N VAL A 384 14.30 -8.40 0.62
CA VAL A 384 13.59 -9.64 0.98
C VAL A 384 14.26 -10.86 0.36
N LEU A 385 14.64 -10.81 -0.92
CA LEU A 385 15.30 -11.93 -1.63
C LEU A 385 16.71 -12.19 -1.08
N LEU A 386 17.47 -11.15 -0.79
CA LEU A 386 18.79 -11.29 -0.17
C LEU A 386 18.68 -11.84 1.26
N ALA A 387 17.66 -11.45 2.00
CA ALA A 387 17.37 -12.02 3.32
C ALA A 387 16.97 -13.50 3.23
N GLU A 388 16.19 -13.90 2.21
CA GLU A 388 15.86 -15.31 1.92
C GLU A 388 17.14 -16.11 1.64
N ALA A 389 18.08 -15.56 0.88
CA ALA A 389 19.39 -16.13 0.62
C ALA A 389 20.35 -16.03 1.81
N GLN A 390 19.91 -15.48 2.94
CA GLN A 390 20.71 -15.32 4.16
C GLN A 390 21.98 -14.45 3.99
N VAL A 391 21.93 -13.46 3.11
CA VAL A 391 22.97 -12.45 2.99
C VAL A 391 23.04 -11.63 4.29
N PRO A 392 24.25 -11.40 4.87
CA PRO A 392 24.40 -10.57 6.06
C PRO A 392 23.88 -9.15 5.84
N TYR A 393 23.08 -8.64 6.76
CA TYR A 393 22.46 -7.32 6.62
C TYR A 393 23.45 -6.16 6.56
N GLU A 394 24.61 -6.33 7.20
CA GLU A 394 25.70 -5.37 7.17
C GLU A 394 26.28 -5.15 5.77
N ASN A 395 26.13 -6.13 4.88
CA ASN A 395 26.60 -6.05 3.49
C ASN A 395 25.55 -5.49 2.54
N VAL A 396 24.28 -5.29 3.00
CA VAL A 396 23.17 -4.81 2.20
C VAL A 396 22.92 -3.33 2.50
N LEU A 397 23.29 -2.47 1.58
CA LEU A 397 23.31 -1.01 1.77
C LEU A 397 22.33 -0.32 0.83
N GLU A 398 21.72 0.75 1.32
CA GLU A 398 20.85 1.59 0.52
C GLU A 398 21.64 2.64 -0.27
N LEU A 399 20.97 3.28 -1.24
CA LEU A 399 21.60 4.25 -2.16
C LEU A 399 22.38 5.36 -1.42
N GLU A 400 21.83 5.87 -0.32
CA GLU A 400 22.42 6.98 0.42
C GLU A 400 23.72 6.57 1.12
N ASP A 401 23.80 5.33 1.57
CA ASP A 401 24.95 4.79 2.31
C ASP A 401 26.07 4.34 1.36
N ILE A 402 25.71 3.65 0.25
CA ILE A 402 26.70 3.02 -0.64
C ILE A 402 27.26 3.95 -1.70
N ASN A 403 26.55 5.04 -2.02
CA ASN A 403 26.88 5.86 -3.22
C ASN A 403 28.30 6.44 -3.19
N SER A 404 28.82 6.77 -2.01
CA SER A 404 30.20 7.25 -1.85
C SER A 404 31.26 6.16 -2.05
N GLU A 405 30.88 4.88 -1.93
CA GLU A 405 31.81 3.74 -2.02
C GLU A 405 32.05 3.29 -3.47
N PHE A 406 31.19 3.66 -4.40
CA PHE A 406 31.37 3.30 -5.81
C PHE A 406 32.68 3.82 -6.41
N ALA A 407 33.17 4.98 -5.94
CA ALA A 407 34.45 5.52 -6.40
C ALA A 407 35.66 4.69 -5.95
N GLN A 408 35.48 3.79 -4.98
CA GLN A 408 36.53 2.93 -4.43
C GLN A 408 36.36 1.46 -4.85
N ALA A 409 35.29 1.14 -5.56
CA ALA A 409 35.01 -0.21 -6.03
C ALA A 409 35.77 -0.50 -7.31
N ASP A 410 36.40 -1.67 -7.40
CA ASP A 410 37.07 -2.13 -8.62
C ASP A 410 36.07 -2.67 -9.63
N VAL A 411 35.01 -3.33 -9.15
CA VAL A 411 33.97 -3.92 -9.99
C VAL A 411 32.58 -3.58 -9.44
N ALA A 412 31.70 -3.06 -10.32
CA ALA A 412 30.27 -2.97 -10.10
C ALA A 412 29.58 -4.09 -10.89
N PHE A 413 29.08 -5.10 -10.19
CA PHE A 413 28.40 -6.26 -10.79
C PHE A 413 26.88 -6.07 -10.80
N ILE A 414 26.34 -5.77 -11.97
CA ILE A 414 24.91 -5.52 -12.17
C ILE A 414 24.23 -6.79 -12.66
N ILE A 415 23.24 -7.29 -11.92
CA ILE A 415 22.54 -8.52 -12.23
C ILE A 415 21.03 -8.36 -12.32
N GLY A 416 20.50 -8.49 -13.54
CA GLY A 416 19.05 -8.41 -13.77
C GLY A 416 18.43 -7.05 -13.50
N ALA A 417 19.16 -5.97 -13.64
CA ALA A 417 18.76 -4.61 -13.30
C ALA A 417 18.71 -3.68 -14.52
N ASN A 418 17.77 -3.91 -15.43
CA ASN A 418 17.55 -3.00 -16.57
C ASN A 418 17.12 -1.58 -16.16
N ASP A 419 16.55 -1.46 -14.98
CA ASP A 419 15.99 -0.19 -14.49
C ASP A 419 17.06 0.69 -13.84
N VAL A 420 18.26 0.19 -13.67
CA VAL A 420 19.38 0.83 -12.94
C VAL A 420 20.52 1.26 -13.88
N VAL A 421 20.51 0.79 -15.14
CA VAL A 421 21.59 1.00 -16.12
C VAL A 421 21.18 1.95 -17.24
#